data_01c9ea2a6d15221885df4d1479cb8595
#
_entry.id   01c9ea2a6d15221885df4d1479cb8595
#
_cell.length_a   1.000
_cell.length_b   1.000
_cell.length_c   1.000
_cell.angle_alpha   90.00
_cell.angle_beta   90.00
_cell.angle_gamma   90.00
#
_symmetry.space_group_name_H-M   'P 1'
#
loop_
_entity.id
_entity.type
_entity.pdbx_description
1 polymer ?
#
loop_
_entity_poly.entity_id
_entity_poly.type
_entity_poly.pdbx_seq_one_letter_code
_entity_poly.pdbx_strand_id
1 'polypeptide(L)'
;MSNELLEVTINGDLSVADNVEAVCAATMERAKAALKEAGIEIVEVDGVKVAKGVTDSKDHKTLCTNLNKTAKFLSDQRIDFEKRLYEVPAVKRIVEAMKNTTNEVLAMREPIWGKYNQIVDANKPTEEHFNVVVHFKDITMSELEKMKKKWAKDGVVTEVGSITKAKKEDK
;
A
#
# COMPACT_ATOMS: atom_id res chain seq x y z
N MET A 1 -8.32 -13.39 -8.08
CA MET A 1 -7.42 -13.95 -7.07
C MET A 1 -8.26 -14.27 -5.86
N SER A 2 -8.41 -15.55 -5.53
CA SER A 2 -9.11 -15.99 -4.33
C SER A 2 -8.36 -15.43 -3.10
N ASN A 3 -9.11 -15.10 -2.08
CA ASN A 3 -8.51 -14.59 -0.84
C ASN A 3 -8.19 -15.82 0.02
N GLU A 4 -7.04 -16.45 -0.22
CA GLU A 4 -6.61 -17.71 0.40
C GLU A 4 -6.71 -17.71 1.93
N LEU A 5 -6.68 -16.54 2.57
CA LEU A 5 -6.85 -16.40 4.02
C LEU A 5 -8.28 -16.67 4.49
N LEU A 6 -9.28 -16.67 3.60
CA LEU A 6 -10.69 -16.84 3.92
C LEU A 6 -11.28 -18.20 3.50
N GLU A 7 -10.48 -19.08 2.89
CA GLU A 7 -10.94 -20.43 2.56
C GLU A 7 -11.06 -21.29 3.83
N VAL A 8 -12.28 -21.39 4.34
CA VAL A 8 -12.63 -22.22 5.50
C VAL A 8 -13.85 -23.06 5.18
N THR A 9 -13.80 -24.36 5.53
CA THR A 9 -14.92 -25.26 5.37
C THR A 9 -15.99 -24.94 6.42
N ILE A 10 -17.23 -24.70 5.96
CA ILE A 10 -18.38 -24.50 6.83
C ILE A 10 -18.89 -25.86 7.28
N ASN A 11 -19.10 -26.05 8.58
CA ASN A 11 -19.67 -27.26 9.14
C ASN A 11 -21.21 -27.11 9.25
N GLY A 12 -21.96 -27.95 8.54
CA GLY A 12 -23.43 -27.90 8.50
C GLY A 12 -24.11 -28.26 9.85
N ASP A 13 -23.37 -28.90 10.76
CA ASP A 13 -23.89 -29.29 12.09
C ASP A 13 -23.78 -28.17 13.12
N LEU A 14 -23.08 -27.08 12.80
CA LEU A 14 -22.92 -25.92 13.69
C LEU A 14 -23.95 -24.83 13.38
N SER A 15 -24.27 -24.04 14.38
CA SER A 15 -25.03 -22.81 14.17
C SER A 15 -24.29 -21.83 13.29
N VAL A 16 -24.99 -20.86 12.68
CA VAL A 16 -24.36 -19.80 11.87
C VAL A 16 -23.35 -19.02 12.71
N ALA A 17 -23.65 -18.74 13.98
CA ALA A 17 -22.74 -18.04 14.88
C ALA A 17 -21.45 -18.81 15.11
N ASP A 18 -21.56 -20.12 15.42
CA ASP A 18 -20.41 -20.98 15.67
C ASP A 18 -19.53 -21.15 14.42
N ASN A 19 -20.16 -21.27 13.23
CA ASN A 19 -19.43 -21.30 11.95
C ASN A 19 -18.66 -19.99 11.71
N VAL A 20 -19.27 -18.82 11.97
CA VAL A 20 -18.58 -17.53 11.80
C VAL A 20 -17.42 -17.38 12.78
N GLU A 21 -17.58 -17.81 14.04
CA GLU A 21 -16.49 -17.80 15.01
C GLU A 21 -15.36 -18.73 14.58
N ALA A 22 -15.67 -19.93 14.07
CA ALA A 22 -14.69 -20.87 13.53
C ALA A 22 -13.95 -20.27 12.32
N VAL A 23 -14.64 -19.60 11.40
CA VAL A 23 -14.04 -18.89 10.26
C VAL A 23 -13.10 -17.78 10.75
N CYS A 24 -13.53 -16.99 11.72
CA CYS A 24 -12.69 -15.93 12.30
C CYS A 24 -11.43 -16.50 12.95
N ALA A 25 -11.55 -17.56 13.74
CA ALA A 25 -10.42 -18.23 14.38
C ALA A 25 -9.43 -18.80 13.34
N ALA A 26 -9.95 -19.53 12.34
CA ALA A 26 -9.12 -20.08 11.27
C ALA A 26 -8.43 -18.99 10.44
N THR A 27 -9.10 -17.87 10.19
CA THR A 27 -8.51 -16.71 9.51
C THR A 27 -7.34 -16.13 10.31
N MET A 28 -7.49 -16.02 11.63
CA MET A 28 -6.41 -15.55 12.50
C MET A 28 -5.20 -16.49 12.49
N GLU A 29 -5.43 -17.79 12.59
CA GLU A 29 -4.33 -18.77 12.56
C GLU A 29 -3.61 -18.78 11.21
N ARG A 30 -4.33 -18.66 10.10
CA ARG A 30 -3.73 -18.52 8.77
C ARG A 30 -2.91 -17.22 8.62
N ALA A 31 -3.43 -16.11 9.14
CA ALA A 31 -2.70 -14.85 9.13
C ALA A 31 -1.37 -14.95 9.93
N LYS A 32 -1.40 -15.58 11.11
CA LYS A 32 -0.20 -15.83 11.94
C LYS A 32 0.77 -16.76 11.22
N ALA A 33 0.29 -17.84 10.57
CA ALA A 33 1.12 -18.77 9.81
C ALA A 33 1.80 -18.05 8.64
N ALA A 34 1.06 -17.23 7.88
CA ALA A 34 1.63 -16.45 6.77
C ALA A 34 2.68 -15.44 7.21
N LEU A 35 2.52 -14.81 8.38
CA LEU A 35 3.57 -13.96 8.98
C LEU A 35 4.82 -14.77 9.29
N LYS A 36 4.66 -15.94 9.91
CA LYS A 36 5.77 -16.83 10.27
C LYS A 36 6.53 -17.33 9.03
N GLU A 37 5.81 -17.73 7.99
CA GLU A 37 6.40 -18.15 6.70
C GLU A 37 7.18 -17.01 6.04
N ALA A 38 6.67 -15.79 6.13
CA ALA A 38 7.36 -14.59 5.63
C ALA A 38 8.53 -14.13 6.51
N GLY A 39 8.82 -14.81 7.64
CA GLY A 39 9.87 -14.43 8.58
C GLY A 39 9.57 -13.13 9.33
N ILE A 40 8.29 -12.75 9.44
CA ILE A 40 7.85 -11.54 10.12
C ILE A 40 7.38 -11.89 11.53
N GLU A 41 7.89 -11.18 12.52
CA GLU A 41 7.49 -11.26 13.92
C GLU A 41 6.87 -9.93 14.37
N ILE A 42 5.68 -9.98 14.97
CA ILE A 42 5.07 -8.82 15.61
C ILE A 42 5.39 -8.88 17.09
N VAL A 43 6.14 -7.90 17.59
CA VAL A 43 6.50 -7.75 19.00
C VAL A 43 5.89 -6.48 19.55
N GLU A 44 5.60 -6.47 20.84
CA GLU A 44 5.15 -5.27 21.55
C GLU A 44 6.36 -4.65 22.29
N VAL A 45 6.61 -3.37 22.00
CA VAL A 45 7.65 -2.57 22.65
C VAL A 45 7.00 -1.29 23.16
N ASP A 46 7.05 -1.07 24.45
CA ASP A 46 6.44 0.10 25.10
C ASP A 46 4.97 0.32 24.75
N GLY A 47 4.18 -0.77 24.65
CA GLY A 47 2.76 -0.72 24.29
C GLY A 47 2.49 -0.50 22.80
N VAL A 48 3.52 -0.46 21.96
CA VAL A 48 3.39 -0.30 20.50
C VAL A 48 3.77 -1.60 19.79
N LYS A 49 2.91 -2.04 18.85
CA LYS A 49 3.22 -3.21 18.01
C LYS A 49 4.24 -2.84 16.94
N VAL A 50 5.35 -3.54 16.94
CA VAL A 50 6.46 -3.36 15.97
C VAL A 50 6.67 -4.65 15.20
N ALA A 51 6.83 -4.53 13.88
CA ALA A 51 7.14 -5.66 13.01
C ALA A 51 8.66 -5.79 12.81
N LYS A 52 9.21 -6.97 13.11
CA LYS A 52 10.59 -7.37 12.82
C LYS A 52 10.62 -8.27 11.58
N GLY A 53 11.74 -8.29 10.86
CA GLY A 53 11.93 -9.14 9.68
C GLY A 53 11.33 -8.58 8.38
N VAL A 54 10.71 -7.39 8.40
CA VAL A 54 10.13 -6.77 7.22
C VAL A 54 11.21 -6.24 6.28
N THR A 55 11.06 -6.52 4.99
CA THR A 55 11.91 -6.02 3.89
C THR A 55 11.04 -5.36 2.81
N ASP A 56 11.65 -4.82 1.77
CA ASP A 56 11.00 -4.26 0.59
C ASP A 56 10.59 -5.32 -0.46
N SER A 57 10.60 -6.60 -0.08
CA SER A 57 10.23 -7.70 -0.98
C SER A 57 8.80 -7.60 -1.47
N LYS A 58 8.55 -8.09 -2.68
CA LYS A 58 7.19 -8.16 -3.25
C LYS A 58 6.28 -9.07 -2.41
N ASP A 59 6.82 -10.09 -1.75
CA ASP A 59 6.06 -11.02 -0.92
C ASP A 59 5.52 -10.33 0.34
N HIS A 60 6.32 -9.48 1.00
CA HIS A 60 5.87 -8.69 2.14
C HIS A 60 4.81 -7.67 1.75
N LYS A 61 4.93 -7.02 0.57
CA LYS A 61 3.89 -6.15 0.03
C LYS A 61 2.61 -6.92 -0.27
N THR A 62 2.73 -8.10 -0.85
CA THR A 62 1.58 -8.98 -1.16
C THR A 62 0.89 -9.44 0.12
N LEU A 63 1.64 -9.83 1.14
CA LEU A 63 1.10 -10.20 2.45
C LEU A 63 0.30 -9.06 3.07
N CYS A 64 0.84 -7.84 3.10
CA CYS A 64 0.12 -6.65 3.58
C CYS A 64 -1.18 -6.40 2.80
N THR A 65 -1.14 -6.58 1.48
CA THR A 65 -2.31 -6.43 0.62
C THR A 65 -3.38 -7.48 0.95
N ASN A 66 -2.99 -8.73 1.19
CA ASN A 66 -3.90 -9.81 1.53
C ASN A 66 -4.52 -9.61 2.92
N LEU A 67 -3.72 -9.23 3.92
CA LEU A 67 -4.23 -8.88 5.25
C LEU A 67 -5.26 -7.74 5.19
N ASN A 68 -5.00 -6.70 4.40
CA ASN A 68 -5.93 -5.60 4.21
C ASN A 68 -7.23 -6.03 3.52
N LYS A 69 -7.16 -6.88 2.49
CA LYS A 69 -8.34 -7.43 1.80
C LYS A 69 -9.18 -8.30 2.74
N THR A 70 -8.53 -9.12 3.56
CA THR A 70 -9.18 -9.95 4.56
C THR A 70 -9.93 -9.10 5.60
N ALA A 71 -9.26 -8.10 6.17
CA ALA A 71 -9.86 -7.18 7.12
C ALA A 71 -11.05 -6.43 6.52
N LYS A 72 -10.91 -5.95 5.28
CA LYS A 72 -12.00 -5.26 4.56
C LYS A 72 -13.19 -6.18 4.34
N PHE A 73 -12.97 -7.41 3.88
CA PHE A 73 -14.04 -8.37 3.66
C PHE A 73 -14.83 -8.64 4.96
N LEU A 74 -14.13 -8.93 6.07
CA LEU A 74 -14.77 -9.16 7.37
C LEU A 74 -15.57 -7.93 7.84
N SER A 75 -15.03 -6.73 7.63
CA SER A 75 -15.72 -5.48 7.97
C SER A 75 -16.97 -5.27 7.13
N ASP A 76 -16.93 -5.54 5.82
CA ASP A 76 -18.08 -5.40 4.92
C ASP A 76 -19.18 -6.40 5.29
N GLN A 77 -18.84 -7.66 5.62
CA GLN A 77 -19.77 -8.66 6.08
C GLN A 77 -20.40 -8.28 7.43
N ARG A 78 -19.60 -7.77 8.38
CA ARG A 78 -20.11 -7.27 9.66
C ARG A 78 -21.17 -6.19 9.47
N ILE A 79 -20.90 -5.20 8.60
CA ILE A 79 -21.84 -4.10 8.32
C ILE A 79 -23.14 -4.64 7.70
N ASP A 80 -23.07 -5.65 6.84
CA ASP A 80 -24.25 -6.26 6.24
C ASP A 80 -25.09 -6.99 7.27
N PHE A 81 -24.47 -7.74 8.19
CA PHE A 81 -25.14 -8.38 9.32
C PHE A 81 -25.79 -7.35 10.27
N GLU A 82 -25.07 -6.29 10.64
CA GLU A 82 -25.58 -5.22 11.49
C GLU A 82 -26.83 -4.56 10.88
N LYS A 83 -26.85 -4.35 9.58
CA LYS A 83 -27.99 -3.71 8.89
C LYS A 83 -29.23 -4.59 8.81
N ARG A 84 -29.04 -5.89 8.64
CA ARG A 84 -30.14 -6.82 8.35
C ARG A 84 -30.78 -7.43 9.60
N LEU A 85 -30.01 -7.60 10.67
CA LEU A 85 -30.40 -8.50 11.76
C LEU A 85 -30.07 -7.93 13.15
N TYR A 86 -30.07 -6.62 13.32
CA TYR A 86 -29.60 -5.90 14.51
C TYR A 86 -30.25 -6.37 15.85
N GLU A 87 -31.46 -6.93 15.83
CA GLU A 87 -32.21 -7.29 17.04
C GLU A 87 -32.03 -8.76 17.48
N VAL A 88 -31.29 -9.57 16.73
CA VAL A 88 -31.11 -11.00 17.06
C VAL A 88 -29.86 -11.20 17.92
N PRO A 89 -29.95 -11.80 19.14
CA PRO A 89 -28.77 -11.98 20.01
C PRO A 89 -27.61 -12.75 19.36
N ALA A 90 -27.90 -13.74 18.50
CA ALA A 90 -26.91 -14.49 17.77
C ALA A 90 -26.10 -13.61 16.80
N VAL A 91 -26.73 -12.59 16.23
CA VAL A 91 -26.08 -11.64 15.31
C VAL A 91 -25.10 -10.73 16.05
N LYS A 92 -25.42 -10.31 17.26
CA LYS A 92 -24.50 -9.52 18.08
C LYS A 92 -23.20 -10.26 18.33
N ARG A 93 -23.25 -11.57 18.59
CA ARG A 93 -22.08 -12.43 18.76
C ARG A 93 -21.25 -12.53 17.44
N ILE A 94 -21.93 -12.72 16.30
CA ILE A 94 -21.31 -12.75 14.98
C ILE A 94 -20.58 -11.44 14.68
N VAL A 95 -21.27 -10.31 14.88
CA VAL A 95 -20.73 -8.96 14.65
C VAL A 95 -19.50 -8.71 15.52
N GLU A 96 -19.53 -9.10 16.79
CA GLU A 96 -18.41 -8.94 17.71
C GLU A 96 -17.21 -9.79 17.30
N ALA A 97 -17.41 -11.05 16.92
CA ALA A 97 -16.34 -11.93 16.43
C ALA A 97 -15.69 -11.36 15.18
N MET A 98 -16.48 -10.91 14.19
CA MET A 98 -15.96 -10.30 12.95
C MET A 98 -15.21 -9.00 13.23
N LYS A 99 -15.72 -8.14 14.13
CA LYS A 99 -15.08 -6.89 14.52
C LYS A 99 -13.71 -7.14 15.16
N ASN A 100 -13.65 -8.07 16.11
CA ASN A 100 -12.42 -8.41 16.81
C ASN A 100 -11.37 -8.95 15.82
N THR A 101 -11.76 -9.92 14.97
CA THR A 101 -10.88 -10.47 13.95
C THR A 101 -10.39 -9.41 12.98
N THR A 102 -11.27 -8.51 12.50
CA THR A 102 -10.90 -7.39 11.64
C THR A 102 -9.83 -6.51 12.29
N ASN A 103 -10.05 -6.12 13.55
CA ASN A 103 -9.13 -5.27 14.30
C ASN A 103 -7.77 -5.95 14.52
N GLU A 104 -7.76 -7.24 14.83
CA GLU A 104 -6.52 -8.00 15.02
C GLU A 104 -5.74 -8.14 13.71
N VAL A 105 -6.42 -8.43 12.60
CA VAL A 105 -5.77 -8.49 11.26
C VAL A 105 -5.18 -7.13 10.86
N LEU A 106 -5.90 -6.04 11.10
CA LEU A 106 -5.38 -4.68 10.87
C LEU A 106 -4.20 -4.36 11.77
N ALA A 107 -4.27 -4.75 13.06
CA ALA A 107 -3.17 -4.56 14.00
C ALA A 107 -1.90 -5.34 13.62
N MET A 108 -2.02 -6.45 12.89
CA MET A 108 -0.87 -7.15 12.30
C MET A 108 -0.35 -6.44 11.06
N ARG A 109 -1.26 -5.96 10.20
CA ARG A 109 -0.90 -5.31 8.92
C ARG A 109 -0.19 -3.97 9.14
N GLU A 110 -0.69 -3.14 10.06
CA GLU A 110 -0.20 -1.76 10.22
C GLU A 110 1.31 -1.65 10.47
N PRO A 111 1.92 -2.38 11.43
CA PRO A 111 3.36 -2.28 11.66
C PRO A 111 4.18 -2.82 10.48
N ILE A 112 3.67 -3.82 9.74
CA ILE A 112 4.35 -4.35 8.55
C ILE A 112 4.36 -3.28 7.46
N TRP A 113 3.20 -2.69 7.18
CA TRP A 113 3.05 -1.66 6.14
C TRP A 113 3.87 -0.41 6.45
N GLY A 114 3.84 0.03 7.70
CA GLY A 114 4.64 1.16 8.15
C GLY A 114 6.14 0.91 7.95
N LYS A 115 6.63 -0.28 8.33
CA LYS A 115 8.04 -0.64 8.15
C LYS A 115 8.42 -0.79 6.68
N TYR A 116 7.56 -1.45 5.87
CA TYR A 116 7.74 -1.56 4.42
C TYR A 116 7.89 -0.18 3.76
N ASN A 117 6.99 0.76 4.05
CA ASN A 117 7.05 2.10 3.48
C ASN A 117 8.33 2.85 3.90
N GLN A 118 8.76 2.74 5.18
CA GLN A 118 10.02 3.34 5.64
C GLN A 118 11.21 2.83 4.83
N ILE A 119 11.28 1.51 4.56
CA ILE A 119 12.36 0.92 3.79
C ILE A 119 12.30 1.37 2.32
N VAL A 120 11.11 1.37 1.72
CA VAL A 120 10.92 1.82 0.33
C VAL A 120 11.30 3.29 0.19
N ASP A 121 10.89 4.15 1.13
CA ASP A 121 11.22 5.58 1.09
C ASP A 121 12.73 5.82 1.29
N ALA A 122 13.37 5.05 2.17
CA ALA A 122 14.82 5.11 2.35
C ALA A 122 15.63 4.64 1.12
N ASN A 123 15.05 3.73 0.33
CA ASN A 123 15.68 3.18 -0.88
C ASN A 123 15.28 3.93 -2.16
N LYS A 124 14.43 4.97 -2.07
CA LYS A 124 14.15 5.82 -3.23
C LYS A 124 15.45 6.48 -3.68
N PRO A 125 15.78 6.39 -4.97
CA PRO A 125 16.92 7.14 -5.48
C PRO A 125 16.68 8.62 -5.19
N THR A 126 17.66 9.25 -4.58
CA THR A 126 17.65 10.71 -4.41
C THR A 126 17.65 11.29 -5.83
N GLU A 127 16.61 12.03 -6.19
CA GLU A 127 16.60 12.75 -7.45
C GLU A 127 17.72 13.78 -7.39
N GLU A 128 18.82 13.51 -8.09
CA GLU A 128 19.89 14.48 -8.24
C GLU A 128 19.43 15.55 -9.24
N HIS A 129 19.31 16.78 -8.77
CA HIS A 129 19.03 17.92 -9.62
C HIS A 129 20.33 18.48 -10.18
N PHE A 130 20.46 18.48 -11.50
CA PHE A 130 21.61 19.02 -12.18
C PHE A 130 21.29 20.38 -12.80
N ASN A 131 22.17 21.36 -12.57
CA ASN A 131 22.17 22.60 -13.34
C ASN A 131 23.00 22.39 -14.62
N VAL A 132 22.33 22.30 -15.75
CA VAL A 132 22.99 22.08 -17.05
C VAL A 132 22.92 23.36 -17.85
N VAL A 133 24.09 23.83 -18.31
CA VAL A 133 24.19 24.95 -19.25
C VAL A 133 24.35 24.39 -20.68
N VAL A 134 23.40 24.71 -21.54
CA VAL A 134 23.42 24.27 -22.93
C VAL A 134 23.63 25.48 -23.85
N HIS A 135 24.64 25.39 -24.70
CA HIS A 135 24.94 26.40 -25.70
C HIS A 135 24.40 25.96 -27.07
N PHE A 136 23.52 26.75 -27.62
CA PHE A 136 23.01 26.55 -28.97
C PHE A 136 23.71 27.50 -29.94
N LYS A 137 24.11 26.97 -31.12
CA LYS A 137 24.59 27.76 -32.26
C LYS A 137 23.55 27.68 -33.37
N ASP A 138 23.34 28.80 -34.03
CA ASP A 138 22.49 28.89 -35.23
C ASP A 138 21.02 28.43 -35.02
N ILE A 139 20.50 28.66 -33.84
CA ILE A 139 19.08 28.39 -33.51
C ILE A 139 18.23 29.65 -33.69
N THR A 140 17.04 29.49 -34.26
CA THR A 140 16.08 30.58 -34.37
C THR A 140 15.31 30.81 -33.04
N MET A 141 14.83 32.02 -32.83
CA MET A 141 13.99 32.33 -31.64
C MET A 141 12.73 31.46 -31.55
N SER A 142 12.13 31.11 -32.71
CA SER A 142 10.96 30.25 -32.77
C SER A 142 11.26 28.82 -32.29
N GLU A 143 12.43 28.29 -32.68
CA GLU A 143 12.87 26.97 -32.21
C GLU A 143 13.20 26.95 -30.72
N LEU A 144 13.87 28.00 -30.23
CA LEU A 144 14.17 28.15 -28.82
C LEU A 144 12.88 28.17 -27.97
N GLU A 145 11.86 28.90 -28.40
CA GLU A 145 10.57 28.94 -27.73
C GLU A 145 9.85 27.60 -27.73
N LYS A 146 9.89 26.86 -28.84
CA LYS A 146 9.32 25.49 -28.90
C LYS A 146 10.02 24.54 -27.92
N MET A 147 11.35 24.62 -27.85
CA MET A 147 12.13 23.81 -26.92
C MET A 147 11.81 24.17 -25.46
N LYS A 148 11.72 25.45 -25.10
CA LYS A 148 11.33 25.92 -23.77
C LYS A 148 9.96 25.38 -23.37
N LYS A 149 8.97 25.43 -24.30
CA LYS A 149 7.63 24.87 -24.04
C LYS A 149 7.65 23.35 -23.84
N LYS A 150 8.50 22.64 -24.56
CA LYS A 150 8.67 21.19 -24.39
C LYS A 150 9.28 20.88 -23.02
N TRP A 151 10.39 21.52 -22.67
CA TRP A 151 11.07 21.31 -21.39
C TRP A 151 10.20 21.69 -20.18
N ALA A 152 9.40 22.75 -20.29
CA ALA A 152 8.46 23.11 -19.24
C ALA A 152 7.39 22.02 -18.99
N LYS A 153 6.97 21.28 -20.03
CA LYS A 153 6.07 20.13 -19.90
C LYS A 153 6.74 18.96 -19.18
N ASP A 154 8.04 18.81 -19.37
CA ASP A 154 8.85 17.77 -18.75
C ASP A 154 9.35 18.18 -17.33
N GLY A 155 8.86 19.30 -16.78
CA GLY A 155 9.21 19.80 -15.45
C GLY A 155 10.57 20.50 -15.36
N VAL A 156 11.23 20.77 -16.51
CA VAL A 156 12.53 21.43 -16.54
C VAL A 156 12.37 22.95 -16.49
N VAL A 157 12.93 23.58 -15.46
CA VAL A 157 13.00 25.04 -15.36
C VAL A 157 14.14 25.55 -16.23
N THR A 158 13.83 26.46 -17.16
CA THR A 158 14.83 27.00 -18.10
C THR A 158 14.98 28.50 -17.93
N GLU A 159 16.23 28.95 -17.75
CA GLU A 159 16.60 30.36 -17.78
C GLU A 159 17.45 30.62 -19.05
N VAL A 160 17.19 31.73 -19.71
CA VAL A 160 17.99 32.16 -20.87
C VAL A 160 18.98 33.21 -20.39
N GLY A 161 20.25 32.84 -20.29
CA GLY A 161 21.29 33.71 -19.77
C GLY A 161 21.65 34.84 -20.74
N SER A 162 22.01 34.53 -22.01
CA SER A 162 22.34 35.54 -23.02
C SER A 162 22.00 35.05 -24.40
N ILE A 163 21.53 35.94 -25.26
CA ILE A 163 21.26 35.69 -26.66
C ILE A 163 22.14 36.67 -27.46
N THR A 164 23.09 36.14 -28.20
CA THR A 164 23.90 36.94 -29.16
C THR A 164 23.45 36.60 -30.58
N LYS A 165 23.26 37.64 -31.40
CA LYS A 165 22.98 37.42 -32.83
C LYS A 165 24.22 36.85 -33.53
N ALA A 166 24.01 35.77 -34.27
CA ALA A 166 25.06 35.25 -35.14
C ALA A 166 25.48 36.36 -36.12
N LYS A 167 26.78 36.66 -36.21
CA LYS A 167 27.30 37.56 -37.27
C LYS A 167 27.07 36.86 -38.62
N LYS A 168 26.36 37.55 -39.52
CA LYS A 168 26.37 37.13 -40.92
C LYS A 168 27.81 37.26 -41.42
N GLU A 169 28.41 36.15 -41.75
CA GLU A 169 29.61 36.18 -42.58
C GLU A 169 29.16 36.61 -43.98
N ASP A 170 29.48 37.84 -44.33
CA ASP A 170 29.33 38.32 -45.72
C ASP A 170 30.31 37.49 -46.60
N LYS A 171 29.74 36.67 -47.50
CA LYS A 171 30.48 36.04 -48.59
C LYS A 171 30.53 36.95 -49.79
#